data_61f94aa94e1fec72f0393b7afc3d54b4
#
_entry.id   61f94aa94e1fec72f0393b7afc3d54b4
#
_cell.length_a   1.000
_cell.length_b   1.000
_cell.length_c   1.000
_cell.angle_alpha   90.00
_cell.angle_beta   90.00
_cell.angle_gamma   90.00
#
_symmetry.space_group_name_H-M   'P 1'
#
loop_
_entity.id
_entity.type
_entity.pdbx_description
1 polymer ?
#
loop_
_entity_poly.entity_id
_entity_poly.type
_entity_poly.pdbx_seq_one_letter_code
_entity_poly.pdbx_strand_id
1 'polypeptide(L)'
;MMLPAIRRSALIAAALTTAAAVCVPAASAAANHKSADEPKPTVVFVHGAFADSSGWYGAMDRLRKDGYAVRAANNPLRGLPSDSAYVRDFLHSIKGPILLVDHSYGGEVITNAAAGDLGVKALVYVAASVPDVGESLADLSAHPVDHPAAPLPLQEVEFTKPDGTRGSDVYIDRAGSARSSPRTSIRPSQPTWPTRRSRST
;
A
#
# COMPACT_ATOMS: atom_id res chain seq x y z
N MET A 1 63.07 -51.30 41.27
CA MET A 1 61.65 -51.47 41.74
C MET A 1 60.79 -51.48 40.49
N MET A 2 60.37 -52.68 40.05
CA MET A 2 59.75 -52.99 38.76
C MET A 2 58.22 -52.89 38.90
N LEU A 3 57.56 -52.18 38.04
CA LEU A 3 56.11 -52.13 37.89
C LEU A 3 55.67 -53.13 36.82
N PRO A 4 54.61 -53.93 37.03
CA PRO A 4 54.13 -54.93 36.08
C PRO A 4 53.21 -54.26 35.00
N ALA A 5 53.35 -54.73 33.76
CA ALA A 5 52.56 -54.41 32.64
C ALA A 5 51.14 -54.98 32.69
N ILE A 6 50.15 -54.12 32.53
CA ILE A 6 48.72 -54.51 32.37
C ILE A 6 48.39 -54.67 30.91
N ARG A 7 48.11 -55.90 30.49
CA ARG A 7 47.57 -56.21 29.15
C ARG A 7 46.13 -55.68 29.03
N ARG A 8 45.85 -54.81 28.08
CA ARG A 8 44.49 -54.38 27.73
C ARG A 8 43.96 -55.22 26.58
N SER A 9 42.97 -56.07 26.89
CA SER A 9 42.20 -56.79 25.88
C SER A 9 41.21 -55.81 25.18
N ALA A 10 41.31 -55.73 23.88
CA ALA A 10 40.36 -54.92 23.08
C ALA A 10 39.10 -55.76 22.84
N LEU A 11 37.97 -55.26 23.32
CA LEU A 11 36.65 -55.72 22.96
C LEU A 11 36.14 -54.83 21.84
N ILE A 12 35.99 -55.38 20.64
CA ILE A 12 35.37 -54.75 19.49
C ILE A 12 33.85 -54.87 19.67
N ALA A 13 33.18 -53.78 20.05
CA ALA A 13 31.73 -53.69 20.04
C ALA A 13 31.27 -53.16 18.65
N ALA A 14 30.64 -54.02 17.87
CA ALA A 14 29.99 -53.63 16.63
C ALA A 14 28.72 -52.84 16.95
N ALA A 15 28.73 -51.52 16.70
CA ALA A 15 27.55 -50.68 16.80
C ALA A 15 26.77 -50.77 15.47
N LEU A 16 25.61 -51.42 15.48
CA LEU A 16 24.62 -51.34 14.44
C LEU A 16 23.95 -49.96 14.52
N THR A 17 24.28 -49.05 13.60
CA THR A 17 23.54 -47.81 13.40
C THR A 17 22.30 -48.08 12.58
N THR A 18 21.14 -48.16 13.22
CA THR A 18 19.83 -48.07 12.56
C THR A 18 19.59 -46.65 12.15
N ALA A 19 19.69 -46.38 10.85
CA ALA A 19 19.27 -45.09 10.28
C ALA A 19 17.73 -45.00 10.36
N ALA A 20 17.22 -44.28 11.33
CA ALA A 20 15.82 -43.87 11.36
C ALA A 20 15.63 -42.80 10.28
N ALA A 21 14.95 -43.13 9.17
CA ALA A 21 14.49 -42.18 8.19
C ALA A 21 13.41 -41.30 8.83
N VAL A 22 13.79 -40.08 9.19
CA VAL A 22 12.83 -39.05 9.59
C VAL A 22 12.09 -38.61 8.34
N CYS A 23 10.89 -39.16 8.10
CA CYS A 23 9.92 -38.60 7.18
C CYS A 23 9.47 -37.24 7.75
N VAL A 24 10.08 -36.16 7.29
CA VAL A 24 9.53 -34.81 7.47
C VAL A 24 8.31 -34.73 6.57
N PRO A 25 7.08 -34.59 7.09
CA PRO A 25 5.93 -34.32 6.25
C PRO A 25 6.23 -32.99 5.55
N ALA A 26 6.32 -33.02 4.22
CA ALA A 26 6.28 -31.80 3.43
C ALA A 26 4.95 -31.11 3.78
N ALA A 27 5.02 -30.06 4.61
CA ALA A 27 3.91 -29.16 4.78
C ALA A 27 3.61 -28.59 3.39
N SER A 28 2.69 -29.22 2.69
CA SER A 28 2.07 -28.67 1.49
C SER A 28 1.52 -27.32 1.95
N ALA A 29 2.19 -26.22 1.54
CA ALA A 29 1.58 -24.90 1.59
C ALA A 29 0.33 -25.04 0.72
N ALA A 30 -0.79 -25.33 1.35
CA ALA A 30 -2.10 -25.23 0.73
C ALA A 30 -2.19 -23.79 0.27
N ALA A 31 -1.90 -23.56 -1.02
CA ALA A 31 -2.31 -22.35 -1.67
C ALA A 31 -3.80 -22.23 -1.37
N ASN A 32 -4.16 -21.25 -0.55
CA ASN A 32 -5.54 -20.95 -0.23
C ASN A 32 -6.21 -20.60 -1.56
N HIS A 33 -6.69 -21.60 -2.27
CA HIS A 33 -7.60 -21.42 -3.38
C HIS A 33 -8.87 -20.83 -2.75
N LYS A 34 -8.94 -19.50 -2.78
CA LYS A 34 -10.14 -18.77 -2.45
C LYS A 34 -11.27 -19.44 -3.22
N SER A 35 -12.23 -20.05 -2.51
CA SER A 35 -13.34 -20.75 -3.14
C SER A 35 -14.03 -19.78 -4.10
N ALA A 36 -14.44 -20.26 -5.27
CA ALA A 36 -15.08 -19.46 -6.31
C ALA A 36 -16.41 -18.78 -5.84
N ASP A 37 -16.89 -19.14 -4.65
CA ASP A 37 -18.14 -18.65 -4.05
C ASP A 37 -17.98 -17.45 -3.11
N GLU A 38 -16.75 -17.05 -2.73
CA GLU A 38 -16.61 -15.83 -1.93
C GLU A 38 -16.78 -14.57 -2.79
N PRO A 39 -17.65 -13.64 -2.38
CA PRO A 39 -17.84 -12.40 -3.14
C PRO A 39 -16.53 -11.63 -3.24
N LYS A 40 -16.21 -11.17 -4.46
CA LYS A 40 -15.05 -10.32 -4.69
C LYS A 40 -15.13 -9.08 -3.81
N PRO A 41 -14.03 -8.63 -3.21
CA PRO A 41 -14.02 -7.39 -2.43
C PRO A 41 -14.30 -6.18 -3.32
N THR A 42 -14.91 -5.16 -2.74
CA THR A 42 -14.89 -3.82 -3.33
C THR A 42 -13.48 -3.25 -3.20
N VAL A 43 -12.87 -2.85 -4.32
CA VAL A 43 -11.58 -2.17 -4.32
C VAL A 43 -11.82 -0.67 -4.18
N VAL A 44 -11.27 -0.06 -3.14
CA VAL A 44 -11.40 1.37 -2.86
C VAL A 44 -10.03 2.02 -3.00
N PHE A 45 -9.94 3.05 -3.83
CA PHE A 45 -8.73 3.84 -4.04
C PHE A 45 -8.77 5.14 -3.25
N VAL A 46 -7.64 5.49 -2.64
CA VAL A 46 -7.43 6.74 -1.92
C VAL A 46 -6.19 7.43 -2.49
N HIS A 47 -6.35 8.66 -2.95
CA HIS A 47 -5.24 9.43 -3.51
C HIS A 47 -4.39 10.10 -2.43
N GLY A 48 -3.13 10.39 -2.76
CA GLY A 48 -2.21 11.11 -1.89
C GLY A 48 -2.36 12.63 -1.97
N ALA A 49 -1.43 13.35 -1.33
CA ALA A 49 -1.31 14.80 -1.44
C ALA A 49 -1.05 15.22 -2.89
N PHE A 50 -1.41 16.44 -3.24
CA PHE A 50 -1.23 17.06 -4.57
C PHE A 50 -1.89 16.31 -5.74
N ALA A 51 -2.82 15.40 -5.46
CA ALA A 51 -3.49 14.55 -6.43
C ALA A 51 -5.00 14.54 -6.19
N ASP A 52 -5.71 13.85 -7.05
CA ASP A 52 -7.13 13.53 -6.93
C ASP A 52 -7.40 12.09 -7.41
N SER A 53 -8.66 11.68 -7.38
CA SER A 53 -9.06 10.33 -7.78
C SER A 53 -8.82 10.00 -9.26
N SER A 54 -8.55 11.00 -10.12
CA SER A 54 -8.35 10.77 -11.57
C SER A 54 -7.10 9.97 -11.88
N GLY A 55 -6.10 10.05 -11.00
CA GLY A 55 -4.87 9.26 -11.12
C GLY A 55 -5.11 7.75 -11.10
N TRP A 56 -6.24 7.31 -10.57
CA TRP A 56 -6.60 5.91 -10.46
C TRP A 56 -7.46 5.37 -11.61
N TYR A 57 -7.96 6.22 -12.52
CA TYR A 57 -8.94 5.80 -13.53
C TYR A 57 -8.47 4.62 -14.38
N GLY A 58 -7.20 4.59 -14.77
CA GLY A 58 -6.66 3.47 -15.55
C GLY A 58 -6.70 2.14 -14.80
N ALA A 59 -6.33 2.12 -13.52
CA ALA A 59 -6.39 0.95 -12.66
C ALA A 59 -7.85 0.54 -12.38
N MET A 60 -8.71 1.51 -12.10
CA MET A 60 -10.14 1.28 -11.87
C MET A 60 -10.82 0.64 -13.07
N ASP A 61 -10.54 1.12 -14.29
CA ASP A 61 -11.11 0.56 -15.52
C ASP A 61 -10.64 -0.88 -15.77
N ARG A 62 -9.39 -1.18 -15.44
CA ARG A 62 -8.86 -2.53 -15.54
C ARG A 62 -9.57 -3.48 -14.58
N LEU A 63 -9.67 -3.11 -13.31
CA LEU A 63 -10.32 -3.93 -12.30
C LEU A 63 -11.82 -4.12 -12.57
N ARG A 64 -12.52 -3.10 -13.11
CA ARG A 64 -13.91 -3.26 -13.54
C ARG A 64 -14.07 -4.30 -14.64
N LYS A 65 -13.15 -4.32 -15.62
CA LYS A 65 -13.14 -5.35 -16.67
C LYS A 65 -12.90 -6.74 -16.11
N ASP A 66 -12.14 -6.84 -15.02
CA ASP A 66 -11.88 -8.09 -14.30
C ASP A 66 -13.03 -8.46 -13.33
N GLY A 67 -14.13 -7.69 -13.33
CA GLY A 67 -15.35 -7.96 -12.57
C GLY A 67 -15.29 -7.58 -11.09
N TYR A 68 -14.44 -6.62 -10.71
CA TYR A 68 -14.42 -6.05 -9.36
C TYR A 68 -15.37 -4.85 -9.26
N ALA A 69 -16.04 -4.72 -8.12
CA ALA A 69 -16.63 -3.44 -7.73
C ALA A 69 -15.48 -2.48 -7.35
N VAL A 70 -15.50 -1.26 -7.91
CA VAL A 70 -14.42 -0.30 -7.73
C VAL A 70 -14.98 1.05 -7.36
N ARG A 71 -14.41 1.68 -6.34
CA ARG A 71 -14.72 3.03 -5.88
C ARG A 71 -13.44 3.83 -5.67
N ALA A 72 -13.54 5.15 -5.61
CA ALA A 72 -12.50 6.03 -5.15
C ALA A 72 -13.08 6.96 -4.08
N ALA A 73 -12.38 7.08 -2.97
CA ALA A 73 -12.67 8.07 -1.94
C ALA A 73 -11.90 9.35 -2.28
N ASN A 74 -12.56 10.50 -2.21
CA ASN A 74 -11.88 11.78 -2.27
C ASN A 74 -11.26 12.05 -0.89
N ASN A 75 -9.94 12.12 -0.86
CA ASN A 75 -9.21 12.51 0.33
C ASN A 75 -9.27 14.04 0.47
N PRO A 76 -9.86 14.61 1.54
CA PRO A 76 -10.06 16.06 1.64
C PRO A 76 -8.78 16.88 1.76
N LEU A 77 -7.66 16.28 2.17
CA LEU A 77 -6.36 16.92 2.37
C LEU A 77 -6.43 18.10 3.37
N ARG A 78 -7.10 17.89 4.50
CA ARG A 78 -7.29 18.87 5.58
C ARG A 78 -6.57 18.50 6.87
N GLY A 79 -5.87 17.37 6.88
CA GLY A 79 -5.09 16.85 7.99
C GLY A 79 -5.47 15.43 8.34
N LEU A 80 -4.50 14.66 8.79
CA LEU A 80 -4.62 13.21 8.98
C LEU A 80 -5.85 12.78 9.80
N PRO A 81 -6.19 13.41 10.94
CA PRO A 81 -7.36 12.98 11.70
C PRO A 81 -8.69 13.16 10.94
N SER A 82 -8.88 14.32 10.29
CA SER A 82 -10.10 14.61 9.54
C SER A 82 -10.21 13.78 8.26
N ASP A 83 -9.10 13.58 7.55
CA ASP A 83 -9.05 12.83 6.31
C ASP A 83 -9.32 11.35 6.58
N SER A 84 -8.72 10.80 7.63
CA SER A 84 -8.95 9.41 8.06
C SER A 84 -10.39 9.18 8.52
N ALA A 85 -10.98 10.13 9.26
CA ALA A 85 -12.39 10.05 9.65
C ALA A 85 -13.32 10.06 8.43
N TYR A 86 -13.08 10.98 7.48
CA TYR A 86 -13.85 11.06 6.25
C TYR A 86 -13.78 9.77 5.42
N VAL A 87 -12.57 9.21 5.25
CA VAL A 87 -12.40 7.95 4.53
C VAL A 87 -13.07 6.80 5.28
N ARG A 88 -12.97 6.73 6.60
CA ARG A 88 -13.66 5.71 7.42
C ARG A 88 -15.18 5.76 7.22
N ASP A 89 -15.78 6.95 7.25
CA ASP A 89 -17.23 7.10 7.01
C ASP A 89 -17.62 6.63 5.60
N PHE A 90 -16.77 6.92 4.61
CA PHE A 90 -16.95 6.41 3.26
C PHE A 90 -16.91 4.88 3.22
N LEU A 91 -15.97 4.24 3.93
CA LEU A 91 -15.87 2.77 3.99
C LEU A 91 -17.12 2.15 4.63
N HIS A 92 -17.65 2.73 5.68
CA HIS A 92 -18.87 2.26 6.35
C HIS A 92 -20.10 2.30 5.43
N SER A 93 -20.08 3.06 4.32
CA SER A 93 -21.12 3.05 3.30
C SER A 93 -21.08 1.85 2.37
N ILE A 94 -20.04 1.02 2.44
CA ILE A 94 -19.79 -0.11 1.54
C ILE A 94 -20.15 -1.41 2.26
N LYS A 95 -20.98 -2.22 1.61
CA LYS A 95 -21.32 -3.55 2.12
C LYS A 95 -20.35 -4.61 1.60
N GLY A 96 -19.96 -5.54 2.47
CA GLY A 96 -19.10 -6.67 2.12
C GLY A 96 -17.60 -6.35 2.31
N PRO A 97 -16.72 -7.25 1.84
CA PRO A 97 -15.29 -7.13 2.04
C PRO A 97 -14.71 -5.98 1.21
N ILE A 98 -13.74 -5.25 1.79
CA ILE A 98 -13.06 -4.10 1.18
C ILE A 98 -11.58 -4.41 1.05
N LEU A 99 -11.01 -4.06 -0.10
CA LEU A 99 -9.58 -3.93 -0.32
C LEU A 99 -9.28 -2.44 -0.52
N LEU A 100 -8.46 -1.86 0.35
CA LEU A 100 -8.02 -0.47 0.22
C LEU A 100 -6.70 -0.39 -0.55
N VAL A 101 -6.64 0.56 -1.48
CA VAL A 101 -5.44 0.85 -2.28
C VAL A 101 -5.16 2.34 -2.17
N ASP A 102 -3.94 2.70 -1.88
CA ASP A 102 -3.55 4.09 -1.73
C ASP A 102 -2.27 4.46 -2.48
N HIS A 103 -1.94 5.74 -2.48
CA HIS A 103 -0.68 6.30 -2.95
C HIS A 103 -0.20 7.39 -2.00
N SER A 104 1.13 7.41 -1.74
CA SER A 104 1.80 8.50 -1.02
C SER A 104 1.20 8.75 0.38
N TYR A 105 0.79 10.00 0.70
CA TYR A 105 0.09 10.38 1.93
C TYR A 105 -1.20 9.58 2.18
N GLY A 106 -1.81 9.05 1.11
CA GLY A 106 -2.98 8.16 1.26
C GLY A 106 -2.71 6.96 2.16
N GLY A 107 -1.45 6.51 2.27
CA GLY A 107 -1.06 5.40 3.15
C GLY A 107 -1.31 5.69 4.63
N GLU A 108 -0.96 6.89 5.08
CA GLU A 108 -1.27 7.30 6.45
C GLU A 108 -2.79 7.36 6.69
N VAL A 109 -3.51 7.88 5.70
CA VAL A 109 -4.97 8.00 5.78
C VAL A 109 -5.63 6.63 5.87
N ILE A 110 -5.28 5.66 4.99
CA ILE A 110 -5.91 4.34 5.02
C ILE A 110 -5.51 3.52 6.24
N THR A 111 -4.26 3.63 6.71
CA THR A 111 -3.81 2.97 7.94
C THR A 111 -4.70 3.38 9.13
N ASN A 112 -4.94 4.67 9.29
CA ASN A 112 -5.76 5.19 10.38
C ASN A 112 -7.27 4.98 10.14
N ALA A 113 -7.74 5.07 8.89
CA ALA A 113 -9.14 4.85 8.55
C ALA A 113 -9.59 3.40 8.76
N ALA A 114 -8.71 2.44 8.43
CA ALA A 114 -9.01 1.01 8.52
C ALA A 114 -8.81 0.43 9.93
N ALA A 115 -8.21 1.18 10.85
CA ALA A 115 -7.91 0.69 12.19
C ALA A 115 -9.18 0.19 12.90
N GLY A 116 -9.22 -1.12 13.20
CA GLY A 116 -10.35 -1.77 13.85
C GLY A 116 -11.56 -2.07 12.93
N ASP A 117 -11.52 -1.73 11.65
CA ASP A 117 -12.59 -2.03 10.70
C ASP A 117 -12.47 -3.47 10.17
N LEU A 118 -13.37 -4.35 10.64
CA LEU A 118 -13.42 -5.74 10.22
C LEU A 118 -13.89 -5.94 8.76
N GLY A 119 -14.48 -4.93 8.13
CA GLY A 119 -14.85 -4.94 6.71
C GLY A 119 -13.64 -4.85 5.79
N VAL A 120 -12.60 -4.15 6.21
CA VAL A 120 -11.34 -4.03 5.47
C VAL A 120 -10.53 -5.32 5.61
N LYS A 121 -10.22 -5.97 4.49
CA LYS A 121 -9.54 -7.27 4.44
C LYS A 121 -8.06 -7.14 4.11
N ALA A 122 -7.66 -6.10 3.41
CA ALA A 122 -6.27 -5.83 3.09
C ALA A 122 -6.05 -4.36 2.73
N LEU A 123 -4.82 -3.91 2.94
CA LEU A 123 -4.30 -2.61 2.53
C LEU A 123 -3.20 -2.84 1.49
N VAL A 124 -3.21 -2.02 0.42
CA VAL A 124 -2.21 -2.04 -0.65
C VAL A 124 -1.61 -0.65 -0.76
N TYR A 125 -0.35 -0.55 -0.44
CA TYR A 125 0.42 0.68 -0.44
C TYR A 125 1.20 0.81 -1.75
N VAL A 126 0.94 1.86 -2.53
CA VAL A 126 1.60 2.12 -3.81
C VAL A 126 2.48 3.37 -3.67
N ALA A 127 3.79 3.18 -3.57
CA ALA A 127 4.75 4.27 -3.31
C ALA A 127 4.24 5.22 -2.21
N ALA A 128 3.88 4.64 -1.07
CA ALA A 128 3.16 5.29 0.00
C ALA A 128 3.89 5.19 1.34
N SER A 129 3.55 6.09 2.26
CA SER A 129 3.93 5.98 3.66
C SER A 129 3.17 4.83 4.33
N VAL A 130 3.87 4.02 5.11
CA VAL A 130 3.30 2.86 5.83
C VAL A 130 3.57 3.06 7.32
N PRO A 131 2.83 3.96 7.99
CA PRO A 131 3.01 4.23 9.40
C PRO A 131 2.35 3.17 10.27
N ASP A 132 2.82 3.04 11.49
CA ASP A 132 2.03 2.45 12.56
C ASP A 132 0.87 3.37 12.94
N VAL A 133 -0.14 2.82 13.62
CA VAL A 133 -1.29 3.60 14.08
C VAL A 133 -0.83 4.70 15.03
N GLY A 134 -1.10 5.96 14.66
CA GLY A 134 -0.70 7.15 15.41
C GLY A 134 0.68 7.71 15.04
N GLU A 135 1.44 7.03 14.19
CA GLU A 135 2.70 7.56 13.66
C GLU A 135 2.43 8.60 12.57
N SER A 136 3.17 9.70 12.60
CA SER A 136 3.04 10.80 11.64
C SER A 136 4.07 10.69 10.51
N LEU A 137 3.82 11.40 9.40
CA LEU A 137 4.81 11.57 8.32
C LEU A 137 6.12 12.19 8.84
N ALA A 138 6.04 13.07 9.85
CA ALA A 138 7.24 13.66 10.46
C ALA A 138 8.08 12.59 11.17
N ASP A 139 7.45 11.65 11.87
CA ASP A 139 8.11 10.54 12.53
C ASP A 139 8.79 9.62 11.50
N LEU A 140 8.06 9.25 10.44
CA LEU A 140 8.62 8.44 9.33
C LEU A 140 9.79 9.15 8.64
N SER A 141 9.68 10.46 8.42
CA SER A 141 10.72 11.25 7.75
C SER A 141 11.97 11.47 8.60
N ALA A 142 11.88 11.27 9.91
CA ALA A 142 13.01 11.33 10.82
C ALA A 142 13.90 10.06 10.76
N HIS A 143 13.41 8.99 10.16
CA HIS A 143 14.21 7.77 9.99
C HIS A 143 15.36 8.00 9.00
N PRO A 144 16.58 7.55 9.32
CA PRO A 144 17.70 7.66 8.40
C PRO A 144 17.43 6.94 7.08
N VAL A 145 17.77 7.58 5.96
CA VAL A 145 17.69 6.99 4.62
C VAL A 145 19.03 7.15 3.90
N ASP A 146 19.46 6.13 3.17
CA ASP A 146 20.74 6.14 2.46
C ASP A 146 20.75 7.15 1.29
N HIS A 147 19.58 7.39 0.70
CA HIS A 147 19.42 8.26 -0.46
C HIS A 147 18.21 9.20 -0.25
N PRO A 148 18.39 10.31 0.48
CA PRO A 148 17.30 11.25 0.70
C PRO A 148 16.85 11.89 -0.62
N ALA A 149 15.54 11.93 -0.84
CA ALA A 149 14.96 12.63 -1.98
C ALA A 149 15.20 14.14 -1.86
N ALA A 150 15.33 14.80 -3.01
CA ALA A 150 15.37 16.26 -3.03
C ALA A 150 14.02 16.81 -2.50
N PRO A 151 14.04 17.93 -1.76
CA PRO A 151 12.83 18.58 -1.30
C PRO A 151 11.89 18.91 -2.49
N LEU A 152 10.60 18.69 -2.30
CA LEU A 152 9.61 19.11 -3.28
C LEU A 152 9.56 20.64 -3.35
N PRO A 153 9.52 21.22 -4.56
CA PRO A 153 9.29 22.66 -4.72
C PRO A 153 7.82 22.95 -4.39
N LEU A 154 7.58 23.52 -3.23
CA LEU A 154 6.24 23.79 -2.72
C LEU A 154 5.93 25.28 -2.76
N GLN A 155 4.66 25.62 -3.04
CA GLN A 155 4.07 26.94 -2.96
C GLN A 155 2.89 26.93 -1.99
N GLU A 156 2.91 27.81 -1.01
CA GLU A 156 1.80 28.02 -0.10
C GLU A 156 0.83 29.07 -0.65
N VAL A 157 -0.46 28.80 -0.49
CA VAL A 157 -1.56 29.70 -0.84
C VAL A 157 -2.46 29.84 0.36
N GLU A 158 -2.50 31.05 0.92
CA GLU A 158 -3.35 31.35 2.06
C GLU A 158 -4.84 31.41 1.69
N PHE A 159 -5.69 30.94 2.56
CA PHE A 159 -7.15 31.08 2.47
C PHE A 159 -7.77 31.43 3.81
N THR A 160 -9.00 31.94 3.78
CA THR A 160 -9.78 32.23 5.01
C THR A 160 -10.74 31.08 5.28
N LYS A 161 -10.65 30.52 6.47
CA LYS A 161 -11.56 29.45 6.94
C LYS A 161 -12.95 30.03 7.26
N PRO A 162 -14.00 29.20 7.34
CA PRO A 162 -15.35 29.65 7.68
C PRO A 162 -15.46 30.37 9.02
N ASP A 163 -14.57 30.05 9.98
CA ASP A 163 -14.49 30.71 11.29
C ASP A 163 -13.73 32.05 11.29
N GLY A 164 -13.29 32.50 10.11
CA GLY A 164 -12.53 33.74 9.91
C GLY A 164 -11.02 33.61 10.16
N THR A 165 -10.53 32.46 10.62
CA THR A 165 -9.08 32.23 10.79
C THR A 165 -8.39 31.98 9.45
N ARG A 166 -7.06 32.13 9.43
CA ARG A 166 -6.25 31.84 8.22
C ARG A 166 -5.88 30.38 8.16
N GLY A 167 -5.85 29.82 6.97
CA GLY A 167 -5.29 28.52 6.62
C GLY A 167 -4.35 28.66 5.44
N SER A 168 -3.56 27.63 5.16
CA SER A 168 -2.68 27.57 4.01
C SER A 168 -2.90 26.24 3.29
N ASP A 169 -3.09 26.31 1.98
CA ASP A 169 -3.03 25.17 1.07
C ASP A 169 -1.63 25.11 0.44
N VAL A 170 -1.12 23.91 0.26
CA VAL A 170 0.21 23.70 -0.30
C VAL A 170 0.09 23.06 -1.68
N TYR A 171 0.75 23.65 -2.66
CA TYR A 171 0.78 23.19 -4.04
C TYR A 171 2.20 22.89 -4.49
N ILE A 172 2.36 22.02 -5.50
CA ILE A 172 3.65 21.84 -6.15
C ILE A 172 3.91 23.03 -7.08
N ASP A 173 5.03 23.74 -6.86
CA ASP A 173 5.47 24.78 -7.79
C ASP A 173 5.91 24.17 -9.13
N ARG A 174 5.11 24.44 -10.17
CA ARG A 174 5.38 23.94 -11.53
C ARG A 174 6.69 24.45 -12.11
N ALA A 175 7.12 25.65 -11.77
CA ALA A 175 8.37 26.23 -12.27
C ALA A 175 9.59 25.55 -11.65
N GLY A 176 9.51 25.17 -10.37
CA GLY A 176 10.52 24.37 -9.68
C GLY A 176 10.53 22.92 -10.16
N SER A 177 9.35 22.33 -10.35
CA SER A 177 9.19 20.94 -10.77
C SER A 177 9.77 20.67 -12.17
N ALA A 178 9.66 21.59 -13.10
CA ALA A 178 10.22 21.47 -14.46
C ALA A 178 11.75 21.45 -14.50
N ARG A 179 12.40 21.93 -13.44
CA ARG A 179 13.88 21.96 -13.32
C ARG A 179 14.46 20.70 -12.67
N SER A 180 13.67 19.99 -11.88
CA SER A 180 14.11 18.82 -11.13
C SER A 180 13.82 17.48 -11.82
N SER A 181 13.00 17.44 -12.86
CA SER A 181 12.72 16.21 -13.60
C SER A 181 13.59 16.13 -14.87
N PRO A 182 14.42 15.10 -15.03
CA PRO A 182 14.95 14.79 -16.35
C PRO A 182 13.78 14.55 -17.28
N ARG A 183 13.76 15.21 -18.45
CA ARG A 183 12.70 15.07 -19.46
C ARG A 183 12.63 13.62 -19.96
N THR A 184 11.95 12.76 -19.23
CA THR A 184 11.44 11.52 -19.80
C THR A 184 10.17 11.90 -20.55
N SER A 185 10.27 12.05 -21.87
CA SER A 185 9.13 12.37 -22.73
C SER A 185 8.20 11.16 -22.86
N ILE A 186 7.46 10.86 -21.80
CA ILE A 186 6.26 10.03 -21.92
C ILE A 186 5.20 10.97 -22.50
N ARG A 187 4.99 10.92 -23.83
CA ARG A 187 3.81 11.54 -24.45
C ARG A 187 2.59 10.87 -23.84
N PRO A 188 1.68 11.60 -23.16
CA PRO A 188 0.39 11.04 -22.81
C PRO A 188 -0.31 10.69 -24.12
N SER A 189 -0.68 9.43 -24.29
CA SER A 189 -1.61 9.06 -25.35
C SER A 189 -2.93 9.78 -25.06
N GLN A 190 -3.27 10.75 -25.91
CA GLN A 190 -4.54 11.46 -25.83
C GLN A 190 -5.67 10.42 -25.95
N PRO A 191 -6.63 10.38 -25.01
CA PRO A 191 -7.80 9.55 -25.20
C PRO A 191 -8.56 10.07 -26.41
N THR A 192 -8.62 9.27 -27.50
CA THR A 192 -9.48 9.57 -28.63
C THR A 192 -10.92 9.26 -28.22
N TRP A 193 -11.67 10.28 -27.91
CA TRP A 193 -13.12 10.19 -27.77
C TRP A 193 -13.72 9.87 -29.13
N PRO A 194 -14.60 8.85 -29.27
CA PRO A 194 -15.28 8.62 -30.54
C PRO A 194 -16.18 9.80 -30.86
N THR A 195 -15.87 10.50 -31.96
CA THR A 195 -16.76 11.54 -32.49
C THR A 195 -18.11 10.92 -32.87
N ARG A 196 -19.16 11.39 -32.22
CA ARG A 196 -20.54 11.02 -32.50
C ARG A 196 -20.84 11.30 -33.99
N ARG A 197 -20.95 10.24 -34.79
CA ARG A 197 -21.47 10.40 -36.17
C ARG A 197 -22.91 10.85 -36.08
N SER A 198 -23.18 12.07 -36.56
CA SER A 198 -24.53 12.51 -36.81
C SER A 198 -25.14 11.61 -37.88
N ARG A 199 -26.24 10.93 -37.58
CA ARG A 199 -27.09 10.31 -38.59
C ARG A 199 -27.90 11.45 -39.21
N SER A 200 -27.63 11.78 -40.47
CA SER A 200 -28.54 12.54 -41.29
C SER A 200 -29.70 11.60 -41.73
N THR A 201 -30.89 12.03 -41.44
CA THR A 201 -32.15 11.48 -41.97
C THR A 201 -32.19 11.67 -43.48
#